data_49172234eebee21fc571fd1c2ee630f0
#
_entry.id   49172234eebee21fc571fd1c2ee630f0
#
_cell.length_a   1.000
_cell.length_b   1.000
_cell.length_c   1.000
_cell.angle_alpha   90.00
_cell.angle_beta   90.00
_cell.angle_gamma   90.00
#
_symmetry.space_group_name_H-M   'P 1'
#
loop_
_entity.id
_entity.type
_entity.pdbx_description
1 polymer ?
#
loop_
_entity_poly.entity_id
_entity_poly.type
_entity_poly.pdbx_seq_one_letter_code
_entity_poly.pdbx_strand_id
1 'polypeptide(L)'
;TPTAQWTCTASGAAVLAATAETKTPCITGGCIGRIQDLGVTDANNMGAAMAPAAADTYIRWFQASGTSPADYDAIVTGDLGIIGSNLFCDLLMKQGYDAAGIHQDCGAKMFDPETQDTHAGGSGCGCAGSLFCGHFYRQLETGTFRRILFAATGALLSPMLIQQGESIPSISHLVEVQGVVSRETT
;
A
#
# COMPACT_ATOMS: atom_id res chain seq x y z
N THR A 1 17.31 13.48 5.49
CA THR A 1 17.95 12.17 5.20
C THR A 1 17.32 11.54 3.97
N PRO A 2 18.04 10.73 3.17
CA PRO A 2 17.49 10.12 1.95
C PRO A 2 16.29 9.20 2.20
N THR A 3 16.12 8.70 3.41
CA THR A 3 15.02 7.83 3.84
C THR A 3 13.79 8.58 4.32
N ALA A 4 13.92 9.89 4.58
CA ALA A 4 12.82 10.71 5.08
C ALA A 4 11.72 10.88 4.01
N GLN A 5 10.49 11.03 4.48
CA GLN A 5 9.31 11.24 3.65
C GLN A 5 8.61 12.54 4.04
N TRP A 6 7.94 13.16 3.09
CA TRP A 6 7.17 14.38 3.33
C TRP A 6 5.71 14.08 3.63
N THR A 7 5.17 14.68 4.68
CA THR A 7 3.74 14.57 4.99
C THR A 7 2.90 15.17 3.88
N CYS A 8 1.98 14.38 3.33
CA CYS A 8 1.07 14.84 2.30
C CYS A 8 -0.10 15.63 2.90
N THR A 9 -0.31 16.84 2.44
CA THR A 9 -1.54 17.59 2.71
C THR A 9 -2.60 17.12 1.72
N ALA A 10 -3.28 16.03 2.05
CA ALA A 10 -4.22 15.36 1.18
C ALA A 10 -5.32 14.66 1.98
N SER A 11 -6.41 14.34 1.33
CA SER A 11 -7.51 13.54 1.90
C SER A 11 -8.17 12.67 0.83
N GLY A 12 -8.81 11.60 1.26
CA GLY A 12 -9.65 10.76 0.43
C GLY A 12 -10.86 10.31 1.24
N ALA A 13 -12.02 10.23 0.59
CA ALA A 13 -13.25 9.73 1.20
C ALA A 13 -13.94 8.76 0.24
N ALA A 14 -14.38 7.64 0.76
CA ALA A 14 -15.13 6.64 0.02
C ALA A 14 -16.43 6.28 0.77
N VAL A 15 -17.50 6.12 0.02
CA VAL A 15 -18.76 5.58 0.54
C VAL A 15 -18.78 4.08 0.27
N LEU A 16 -18.96 3.30 1.32
CA LEU A 16 -19.09 1.85 1.23
C LEU A 16 -20.56 1.47 1.38
N ALA A 17 -21.05 0.59 0.50
CA ALA A 17 -22.39 0.05 0.57
C ALA A 17 -22.33 -1.49 0.55
N ALA A 18 -23.29 -2.13 1.20
CA ALA A 18 -23.39 -3.59 1.21
C ALA A 18 -23.83 -4.18 -0.14
N THR A 19 -24.50 -3.38 -0.96
CA THR A 19 -24.93 -3.76 -2.31
C THR A 19 -24.38 -2.73 -3.29
N ALA A 20 -23.72 -3.20 -4.36
CA ALA A 20 -23.27 -2.33 -5.43
C ALA A 20 -24.34 -2.27 -6.55
N GLU A 21 -24.54 -1.09 -7.10
CA GLU A 21 -25.19 -0.95 -8.40
C GLU A 21 -24.28 -1.54 -9.48
N THR A 22 -24.85 -1.99 -10.58
CA THR A 22 -24.08 -2.53 -11.72
C THR A 22 -23.04 -1.51 -12.21
N LYS A 23 -21.79 -1.95 -12.35
CA LYS A 23 -20.63 -1.16 -12.81
C LYS A 23 -19.94 -0.31 -11.73
N THR A 24 -19.84 -0.79 -10.51
CA THR A 24 -19.09 -0.17 -9.44
C THR A 24 -17.97 -1.11 -9.00
N PRO A 25 -16.73 -0.62 -8.78
CA PRO A 25 -15.69 -1.44 -8.17
C PRO A 25 -16.14 -1.99 -6.82
N CYS A 26 -15.78 -3.23 -6.50
CA CYS A 26 -16.21 -3.86 -5.26
C CYS A 26 -15.04 -4.54 -4.52
N ILE A 27 -15.13 -4.52 -3.18
CA ILE A 27 -14.23 -5.27 -2.33
C ILE A 27 -14.66 -6.73 -2.35
N THR A 28 -13.78 -7.63 -2.78
CA THR A 28 -14.06 -9.07 -2.93
C THR A 28 -13.39 -9.92 -1.86
N GLY A 29 -12.44 -9.34 -1.11
CA GLY A 29 -11.74 -10.02 -0.05
C GLY A 29 -10.86 -9.10 0.77
N GLY A 30 -10.23 -9.64 1.80
CA GLY A 30 -9.30 -8.87 2.61
C GLY A 30 -8.52 -9.73 3.59
N CYS A 31 -7.40 -9.19 4.06
CA CYS A 31 -6.55 -9.80 5.07
C CYS A 31 -6.27 -8.82 6.20
N ILE A 32 -6.62 -9.21 7.42
CA ILE A 32 -6.28 -8.44 8.60
C ILE A 32 -4.79 -8.61 8.90
N GLY A 33 -4.06 -7.49 8.94
CA GLY A 33 -2.63 -7.46 9.23
C GLY A 33 -2.31 -7.86 10.66
N ARG A 34 -1.05 -8.24 10.86
CA ARG A 34 -0.44 -8.46 12.18
C ARG A 34 0.52 -7.32 12.50
N ILE A 35 0.64 -7.00 13.77
CA ILE A 35 1.67 -6.08 14.22
C ILE A 35 3.03 -6.74 13.98
N GLN A 36 3.92 -6.00 13.33
CA GLN A 36 5.32 -6.36 13.10
C GLN A 36 6.21 -5.33 13.79
N ASP A 37 7.24 -5.81 14.47
CA ASP A 37 8.25 -4.98 15.09
C ASP A 37 9.63 -5.64 14.88
N LEU A 38 10.41 -5.08 13.98
CA LEU A 38 11.75 -5.56 13.66
C LEU A 38 12.86 -4.71 14.30
N GLY A 39 12.54 -3.95 15.33
CA GLY A 39 13.51 -3.17 16.09
C GLY A 39 13.98 -1.90 15.37
N VAL A 40 13.23 -1.39 14.40
CA VAL A 40 13.56 -0.11 13.75
C VAL A 40 13.28 1.03 14.72
N THR A 41 14.30 1.84 15.03
CA THR A 41 14.21 2.98 15.96
C THR A 41 14.38 4.34 15.25
N ASP A 42 14.79 4.34 13.97
CA ASP A 42 14.98 5.58 13.20
C ASP A 42 13.65 6.11 12.65
N ALA A 43 13.14 7.16 13.28
CA ALA A 43 11.92 7.86 12.87
C ALA A 43 11.99 8.49 11.46
N ASN A 44 13.19 8.64 10.89
CA ASN A 44 13.35 9.12 9.52
C ASN A 44 13.35 7.99 8.48
N ASN A 45 13.16 6.75 8.91
CA ASN A 45 13.13 5.58 8.02
C ASN A 45 11.85 4.77 8.21
N MET A 46 10.71 5.42 8.04
CA MET A 46 9.39 4.82 8.21
C MET A 46 9.13 3.70 7.21
N GLY A 47 9.69 3.78 6.00
CA GLY A 47 9.60 2.71 5.01
C GLY A 47 10.18 1.39 5.52
N ALA A 48 11.34 1.42 6.20
CA ALA A 48 11.92 0.22 6.80
C ALA A 48 11.08 -0.33 7.95
N ALA A 49 10.41 0.53 8.73
CA ALA A 49 9.53 0.10 9.81
C ALA A 49 8.25 -0.57 9.27
N MET A 50 7.66 -0.06 8.17
CA MET A 50 6.35 -0.50 7.67
C MET A 50 6.42 -1.62 6.62
N ALA A 51 7.48 -1.71 5.83
CA ALA A 51 7.61 -2.71 4.77
C ALA A 51 7.43 -4.17 5.24
N PRO A 52 7.95 -4.58 6.42
CA PRO A 52 7.74 -5.94 6.93
C PRO A 52 6.27 -6.27 7.21
N ALA A 53 5.50 -5.33 7.76
CA ALA A 53 4.08 -5.54 8.03
C ALA A 53 3.27 -5.67 6.73
N ALA A 54 3.59 -4.86 5.72
CA ALA A 54 2.99 -4.98 4.40
C ALA A 54 3.33 -6.34 3.77
N ALA A 55 4.60 -6.72 3.77
CA ALA A 55 5.04 -7.99 3.21
C ALA A 55 4.38 -9.21 3.89
N ASP A 56 4.32 -9.24 5.24
CA ASP A 56 3.63 -10.32 5.98
C ASP A 56 2.17 -10.46 5.53
N THR A 57 1.48 -9.34 5.39
CA THR A 57 0.05 -9.35 5.02
C THR A 57 -0.16 -9.85 3.59
N TYR A 58 0.67 -9.42 2.63
CA TYR A 58 0.61 -9.90 1.25
C TYR A 58 0.96 -11.39 1.12
N ILE A 59 2.01 -11.84 1.78
CA ILE A 59 2.41 -13.25 1.79
C ILE A 59 1.28 -14.12 2.33
N ARG A 60 0.68 -13.72 3.46
CA ARG A 60 -0.45 -14.45 4.05
C ARG A 60 -1.68 -14.44 3.14
N TRP A 61 -1.93 -13.34 2.45
CA TRP A 61 -3.00 -13.26 1.46
C TRP A 61 -2.77 -14.27 0.33
N PHE A 62 -1.60 -14.27 -0.30
CA PHE A 62 -1.28 -15.19 -1.38
C PHE A 62 -1.39 -16.66 -0.94
N GLN A 63 -0.90 -16.98 0.26
CA GLN A 63 -0.98 -18.32 0.82
C GLN A 63 -2.44 -18.75 1.09
N ALA A 64 -3.27 -17.86 1.59
CA ALA A 64 -4.66 -18.17 1.94
C ALA A 64 -5.59 -18.23 0.72
N SER A 65 -5.37 -17.34 -0.25
CA SER A 65 -6.20 -17.26 -1.47
C SER A 65 -5.75 -18.21 -2.58
N GLY A 66 -4.51 -18.73 -2.50
CA GLY A 66 -3.90 -19.52 -3.58
C GLY A 66 -3.55 -18.68 -4.81
N THR A 67 -3.49 -17.36 -4.67
CA THR A 67 -3.12 -16.44 -5.75
C THR A 67 -1.65 -16.05 -5.70
N SER A 68 -1.18 -15.35 -6.72
CA SER A 68 0.17 -14.82 -6.87
C SER A 68 0.14 -13.40 -7.42
N PRO A 69 1.25 -12.66 -7.44
CA PRO A 69 1.30 -11.36 -8.08
C PRO A 69 0.76 -11.33 -9.51
N ALA A 70 0.95 -12.41 -10.28
CA ALA A 70 0.51 -12.51 -11.68
C ALA A 70 -1.03 -12.46 -11.87
N ASP A 71 -1.80 -12.65 -10.79
CA ASP A 71 -3.26 -12.62 -10.83
C ASP A 71 -3.85 -11.21 -10.69
N TYR A 72 -2.99 -10.18 -10.56
CA TYR A 72 -3.38 -8.81 -10.28
C TYR A 72 -2.78 -7.83 -11.29
N ASP A 73 -3.52 -6.77 -11.60
CA ASP A 73 -3.04 -5.68 -12.46
C ASP A 73 -2.15 -4.70 -11.67
N ALA A 74 -2.34 -4.62 -10.36
CA ALA A 74 -1.47 -3.86 -9.45
C ALA A 74 -1.49 -4.41 -8.02
N ILE A 75 -0.33 -4.31 -7.36
CA ILE A 75 -0.13 -4.50 -5.93
C ILE A 75 0.20 -3.15 -5.34
N VAL A 76 -0.68 -2.61 -4.49
CA VAL A 76 -0.60 -1.23 -4.02
C VAL A 76 -0.33 -1.17 -2.53
N THR A 77 0.69 -0.42 -2.14
CA THR A 77 1.00 -0.10 -0.73
C THR A 77 0.72 1.37 -0.40
N GLY A 78 0.54 1.64 0.89
CA GLY A 78 0.11 2.95 1.39
C GLY A 78 1.13 4.05 1.19
N ASP A 79 2.13 4.09 2.04
CA ASP A 79 3.13 5.16 2.07
C ASP A 79 4.52 4.65 2.52
N LEU A 80 4.95 3.53 1.95
CA LEU A 80 6.28 2.98 2.19
C LEU A 80 7.39 3.90 1.66
N GLY A 81 7.07 4.71 0.64
CA GLY A 81 8.03 5.50 -0.10
C GLY A 81 8.99 4.62 -0.92
N ILE A 82 9.91 5.24 -1.63
CA ILE A 82 10.83 4.53 -2.55
C ILE A 82 11.65 3.46 -1.82
N ILE A 83 12.21 3.81 -0.65
CA ILE A 83 13.05 2.88 0.13
C ILE A 83 12.23 1.70 0.67
N GLY A 84 11.08 1.98 1.28
CA GLY A 84 10.21 0.93 1.79
C GLY A 84 9.60 0.05 0.69
N SER A 85 9.32 0.62 -0.49
CA SER A 85 8.88 -0.12 -1.68
C SER A 85 9.90 -1.16 -2.13
N ASN A 86 11.17 -0.78 -2.19
CA ASN A 86 12.24 -1.71 -2.56
C ASN A 86 12.36 -2.84 -1.54
N LEU A 87 12.36 -2.49 -0.24
CA LEU A 87 12.38 -3.49 0.84
C LEU A 87 11.18 -4.44 0.78
N PHE A 88 9.98 -3.91 0.50
CA PHE A 88 8.78 -4.71 0.35
C PHE A 88 8.90 -5.73 -0.80
N CYS A 89 9.35 -5.28 -1.97
CA CYS A 89 9.57 -6.18 -3.11
C CYS A 89 10.62 -7.25 -2.81
N ASP A 90 11.72 -6.88 -2.15
CA ASP A 90 12.77 -7.84 -1.74
C ASP A 90 12.23 -8.88 -0.75
N LEU A 91 11.38 -8.47 0.21
CA LEU A 91 10.78 -9.37 1.18
C LEU A 91 9.81 -10.36 0.51
N LEU A 92 8.99 -9.89 -0.45
CA LEU A 92 8.12 -10.77 -1.24
C LEU A 92 8.93 -11.74 -2.09
N MET A 93 9.98 -11.25 -2.77
CA MET A 93 10.84 -12.07 -3.61
C MET A 93 11.51 -13.19 -2.83
N LYS A 94 11.95 -12.97 -1.58
CA LYS A 94 12.49 -13.99 -0.69
C LYS A 94 11.53 -15.14 -0.39
N GLN A 95 10.22 -14.89 -0.55
CA GLN A 95 9.17 -15.89 -0.39
C GLN A 95 8.64 -16.43 -1.74
N GLY A 96 9.33 -16.10 -2.84
CA GLY A 96 8.99 -16.57 -4.18
C GLY A 96 7.90 -15.76 -4.90
N TYR A 97 7.53 -14.58 -4.40
CA TYR A 97 6.53 -13.71 -5.01
C TYR A 97 7.21 -12.51 -5.69
N ASP A 98 7.28 -12.51 -7.02
CA ASP A 98 7.79 -11.36 -7.78
C ASP A 98 6.68 -10.34 -8.04
N ALA A 99 6.78 -9.22 -7.33
CA ALA A 99 5.84 -8.10 -7.45
C ALA A 99 6.45 -6.86 -8.13
N ALA A 100 7.74 -6.85 -8.45
CA ALA A 100 8.47 -5.65 -8.87
C ALA A 100 7.85 -4.96 -10.09
N GLY A 101 7.30 -5.73 -11.05
CA GLY A 101 6.70 -5.18 -12.27
C GLY A 101 5.33 -4.54 -12.10
N ILE A 102 4.61 -4.84 -11.03
CA ILE A 102 3.23 -4.40 -10.80
C ILE A 102 3.02 -3.69 -9.46
N HIS A 103 4.06 -3.61 -8.63
CA HIS A 103 4.00 -2.90 -7.36
C HIS A 103 3.95 -1.39 -7.57
N GLN A 104 3.06 -0.73 -6.85
CA GLN A 104 2.89 0.72 -6.83
C GLN A 104 2.70 1.18 -5.39
N ASP A 105 3.54 2.10 -4.93
CA ASP A 105 3.42 2.69 -3.61
C ASP A 105 2.85 4.10 -3.69
N CYS A 106 1.84 4.41 -2.87
CA CYS A 106 1.21 5.71 -2.87
C CYS A 106 2.19 6.81 -2.45
N GLY A 107 3.07 6.56 -1.50
CA GLY A 107 4.09 7.52 -1.09
C GLY A 107 5.09 7.82 -2.19
N ALA A 108 5.55 6.80 -2.91
CA ALA A 108 6.46 6.96 -4.03
C ALA A 108 5.81 7.69 -5.23
N LYS A 109 4.47 7.54 -5.40
CA LYS A 109 3.71 8.16 -6.50
C LYS A 109 3.21 9.58 -6.21
N MET A 110 3.21 10.00 -4.95
CA MET A 110 2.59 11.27 -4.53
C MET A 110 3.29 12.50 -5.11
N PHE A 111 4.59 12.43 -5.25
CA PHE A 111 5.44 13.52 -5.69
C PHE A 111 6.30 13.10 -6.89
N ASP A 112 6.72 14.07 -7.67
CA ASP A 112 7.67 13.87 -8.76
C ASP A 112 9.11 13.96 -8.20
N PRO A 113 9.86 12.85 -8.10
CA PRO A 113 11.19 12.85 -7.51
C PRO A 113 12.24 13.60 -8.35
N GLU A 114 11.96 13.87 -9.63
CA GLU A 114 12.89 14.60 -10.51
C GLU A 114 12.80 16.11 -10.31
N THR A 115 11.62 16.62 -9.95
CA THR A 115 11.37 18.06 -9.85
C THR A 115 11.11 18.54 -8.41
N GLN A 116 10.83 17.61 -7.49
CA GLN A 116 10.51 17.91 -6.10
C GLN A 116 11.47 17.18 -5.16
N ASP A 117 12.16 17.91 -4.29
CA ASP A 117 13.07 17.34 -3.29
C ASP A 117 12.28 16.76 -2.11
N THR A 118 11.68 15.61 -2.32
CA THR A 118 10.86 14.88 -1.33
C THR A 118 11.52 13.60 -0.82
N HIS A 119 12.81 13.42 -1.10
CA HIS A 119 13.63 12.27 -0.67
C HIS A 119 12.97 10.91 -1.01
N ALA A 120 12.45 10.20 0.02
CA ALA A 120 11.81 8.89 -0.20
C ALA A 120 10.34 8.98 -0.64
N GLY A 121 9.78 10.17 -0.80
CA GLY A 121 8.43 10.39 -1.29
C GLY A 121 7.45 10.91 -0.23
N GLY A 122 6.17 10.67 -0.41
CA GLY A 122 5.10 11.11 0.47
C GLY A 122 4.83 10.17 1.64
N SER A 123 4.22 10.70 2.69
CA SER A 123 3.78 9.95 3.86
C SER A 123 2.52 10.58 4.47
N GLY A 124 1.89 9.85 5.37
CA GLY A 124 0.76 10.32 6.17
C GLY A 124 -0.58 9.72 5.73
N CYS A 125 -1.55 9.80 6.62
CA CYS A 125 -2.86 9.16 6.46
C CYS A 125 -3.63 9.61 5.20
N GLY A 126 -3.41 10.83 4.73
CA GLY A 126 -4.01 11.34 3.50
C GLY A 126 -3.39 10.79 2.22
N CYS A 127 -2.15 10.31 2.26
CA CYS A 127 -1.41 9.84 1.10
C CYS A 127 -2.13 8.69 0.38
N ALA A 128 -2.30 7.58 1.08
CA ALA A 128 -2.97 6.39 0.53
C ALA A 128 -4.43 6.67 0.15
N GLY A 129 -5.17 7.41 0.99
CA GLY A 129 -6.58 7.73 0.75
C GLY A 129 -6.79 8.56 -0.51
N SER A 130 -5.98 9.60 -0.72
CA SER A 130 -6.11 10.46 -1.90
C SER A 130 -5.74 9.74 -3.19
N LEU A 131 -4.67 8.94 -3.20
CA LEU A 131 -4.28 8.17 -4.39
C LEU A 131 -5.24 7.03 -4.69
N PHE A 132 -5.75 6.35 -3.65
CA PHE A 132 -6.79 5.35 -3.87
C PHE A 132 -8.03 5.97 -4.53
N CYS A 133 -8.61 7.02 -3.93
CA CYS A 133 -9.83 7.65 -4.42
C CYS A 133 -9.63 8.40 -5.75
N GLY A 134 -8.47 9.04 -5.94
CA GLY A 134 -8.21 9.87 -7.12
C GLY A 134 -7.65 9.10 -8.32
N HIS A 135 -6.77 8.11 -8.08
CA HIS A 135 -6.05 7.41 -9.14
C HIS A 135 -6.52 5.95 -9.30
N PHE A 136 -6.33 5.11 -8.27
CA PHE A 136 -6.60 3.67 -8.40
C PHE A 136 -8.07 3.36 -8.62
N TYR A 137 -8.97 4.05 -7.90
CA TYR A 137 -10.41 3.88 -8.08
C TYR A 137 -10.85 4.17 -9.52
N ARG A 138 -10.32 5.23 -10.13
CA ARG A 138 -10.63 5.56 -11.53
C ARG A 138 -10.14 4.49 -12.51
N GLN A 139 -8.98 3.89 -12.28
CA GLN A 139 -8.47 2.79 -13.11
C GLN A 139 -9.37 1.55 -13.00
N LEU A 140 -9.90 1.28 -11.80
CA LEU A 140 -10.87 0.21 -11.57
C LEU A 140 -12.25 0.52 -12.21
N GLU A 141 -12.71 1.76 -12.09
CA GLU A 141 -14.00 2.22 -12.64
C GLU A 141 -14.01 2.18 -14.17
N THR A 142 -12.91 2.57 -14.81
CA THR A 142 -12.78 2.55 -16.27
C THR A 142 -12.45 1.15 -16.84
N GLY A 143 -12.19 0.16 -15.97
CA GLY A 143 -11.81 -1.19 -16.38
C GLY A 143 -10.36 -1.31 -16.86
N THR A 144 -9.53 -0.27 -16.68
CA THR A 144 -8.09 -0.34 -16.93
C THR A 144 -7.43 -1.34 -15.99
N PHE A 145 -7.80 -1.29 -14.70
CA PHE A 145 -7.50 -2.34 -13.74
C PHE A 145 -8.75 -3.19 -13.52
N ARG A 146 -8.59 -4.50 -13.64
CA ARG A 146 -9.65 -5.49 -13.37
C ARG A 146 -9.62 -5.97 -11.94
N ARG A 147 -8.41 -6.03 -11.34
CA ARG A 147 -8.22 -6.58 -9.99
C ARG A 147 -6.93 -6.06 -9.39
N ILE A 148 -7.03 -5.46 -8.21
CA ILE A 148 -5.85 -4.98 -7.47
C ILE A 148 -5.88 -5.48 -6.04
N LEU A 149 -4.71 -5.54 -5.42
CA LEU A 149 -4.56 -5.61 -3.97
C LEU A 149 -4.14 -4.24 -3.46
N PHE A 150 -4.83 -3.74 -2.45
CA PHE A 150 -4.52 -2.48 -1.80
C PHE A 150 -4.31 -2.68 -0.32
N ALA A 151 -3.12 -2.34 0.17
CA ALA A 151 -2.79 -2.43 1.59
C ALA A 151 -2.31 -1.08 2.12
N ALA A 152 -3.14 -0.46 2.94
CA ALA A 152 -2.72 0.71 3.70
C ALA A 152 -1.69 0.30 4.77
N THR A 153 -0.68 1.14 4.97
CA THR A 153 0.40 0.94 5.92
C THR A 153 0.29 1.92 7.08
N GLY A 154 0.66 1.48 8.27
CA GLY A 154 0.66 2.32 9.46
C GLY A 154 1.74 1.91 10.43
N ALA A 155 2.27 2.88 11.16
CA ALA A 155 3.26 2.66 12.20
C ALA A 155 2.94 3.48 13.44
N LEU A 156 3.26 2.95 14.61
CA LEU A 156 3.12 3.66 15.87
C LEU A 156 4.34 4.56 16.09
N LEU A 157 4.23 5.79 15.63
CA LEU A 157 5.27 6.81 15.79
C LEU A 157 4.94 7.70 17.00
N SER A 158 5.32 7.25 18.19
CA SER A 158 5.14 8.01 19.45
C SER A 158 6.39 8.84 19.73
N PRO A 159 6.31 10.18 19.86
CA PRO A 159 7.46 11.00 20.22
C PRO A 159 8.13 10.57 21.53
N MET A 160 7.32 10.15 22.50
CA MET A 160 7.83 9.69 23.80
C MET A 160 8.64 8.39 23.67
N LEU A 161 8.12 7.40 22.92
CA LEU A 161 8.81 6.12 22.72
C LEU A 161 10.12 6.31 21.95
N ILE A 162 10.11 7.17 20.93
CA ILE A 162 11.32 7.49 20.15
C ILE A 162 12.39 8.12 21.03
N GLN A 163 12.01 9.06 21.91
CA GLN A 163 12.96 9.68 22.85
C GLN A 163 13.53 8.68 23.87
N GLN A 164 12.80 7.60 24.16
CA GLN A 164 13.25 6.49 25.00
C GLN A 164 14.08 5.45 24.25
N GLY A 165 14.23 5.58 22.92
CA GLY A 165 14.97 4.65 22.07
C GLY A 165 14.20 3.36 21.77
N GLU A 166 12.89 3.36 21.96
CA GLU A 166 12.02 2.22 21.65
C GLU A 166 11.82 2.06 20.15
N SER A 167 11.50 0.85 19.73
CA SER A 167 11.22 0.50 18.35
C SER A 167 9.85 1.02 17.87
N ILE A 168 9.69 1.03 16.54
CA ILE A 168 8.49 1.51 15.84
C ILE A 168 7.71 0.31 15.29
N PRO A 169 6.71 -0.21 16.04
CA PRO A 169 5.86 -1.29 15.53
C PRO A 169 4.95 -0.78 14.40
N SER A 170 4.64 -1.67 13.47
CA SER A 170 3.86 -1.35 12.29
C SER A 170 2.78 -2.40 12.01
N ILE A 171 1.79 -2.03 11.21
CA ILE A 171 0.70 -2.90 10.77
C ILE A 171 0.27 -2.52 9.35
N SER A 172 -0.24 -3.49 8.60
CA SER A 172 -0.82 -3.25 7.28
C SER A 172 -2.02 -4.17 7.07
N HIS A 173 -3.18 -3.58 6.76
CA HIS A 173 -4.39 -4.32 6.38
C HIS A 173 -4.57 -4.26 4.88
N LEU A 174 -5.01 -5.37 4.28
CA LEU A 174 -5.16 -5.53 2.84
C LEU A 174 -6.62 -5.73 2.46
N VAL A 175 -7.02 -5.12 1.36
CA VAL A 175 -8.27 -5.42 0.64
C VAL A 175 -7.97 -5.78 -0.81
N GLU A 176 -8.73 -6.74 -1.32
CA GLU A 176 -8.81 -7.01 -2.74
C GLU A 176 -9.96 -6.21 -3.33
N VAL A 177 -9.68 -5.49 -4.40
CA VAL A 177 -10.69 -4.69 -5.09
C VAL A 177 -10.78 -5.14 -6.54
N GLN A 178 -11.98 -5.52 -6.95
CA GLN A 178 -12.30 -5.86 -8.33
C GLN A 178 -12.90 -4.65 -9.02
N GLY A 179 -12.38 -4.32 -10.19
CA GLY A 179 -12.87 -3.27 -11.06
C GLY A 179 -14.14 -3.65 -11.82
N VAL A 180 -14.65 -2.72 -12.58
CA VAL A 180 -15.80 -2.93 -13.44
C VAL A 180 -15.41 -3.88 -14.58
N VAL A 181 -16.04 -5.06 -14.61
CA VAL A 181 -15.91 -5.97 -15.76
C VAL A 181 -16.81 -5.46 -16.87
N SER A 182 -16.24 -4.92 -17.93
CA SER A 182 -16.98 -4.65 -19.15
C SER A 182 -17.55 -5.99 -19.64
N ARG A 183 -18.86 -6.19 -19.59
CA ARG A 183 -19.48 -7.27 -20.35
C ARG A 183 -19.26 -6.91 -21.81
N GLU A 184 -18.40 -7.66 -22.49
CA GLU A 184 -18.41 -7.66 -23.95
C GLU A 184 -19.84 -7.98 -24.38
N THR A 185 -20.47 -7.02 -25.03
CA THR A 185 -21.75 -7.25 -25.73
C THR A 185 -21.46 -8.23 -26.85
N THR A 186 -21.81 -9.50 -26.63
CA THR A 186 -21.92 -10.52 -27.68
C THR A 186 -23.09 -10.17 -28.61
#